data_715f73db1dd4e494eb22f5c075fe8262
#
_entry.id   715f73db1dd4e494eb22f5c075fe8262
#
_cell.length_a   1.000
_cell.length_b   1.000
_cell.length_c   1.000
_cell.angle_alpha   90.00
_cell.angle_beta   90.00
_cell.angle_gamma   90.00
#
_symmetry.space_group_name_H-M   'P 1'
#
loop_
_entity.id
_entity.type
_entity.pdbx_description
1 polymer ?
#
loop_
_entity_poly.entity_id
_entity_poly.type
_entity_poly.pdbx_seq_one_letter_code
_entity_poly.pdbx_strand_id
1 'polypeptide(L)'
;MNERPALGLLVVAGFIGTLFDALPVFAPTAESFLTIEEANVSVNDDDDELEARLIAEGLLIPTNGTEGAFGYGILTNDGDAILVAHTHIGGVLDSEDQRFIEDPIWHNHFVRLGNVEQCEEDPGVIDITWQSPGEVRIDDHTARISQIPTDEFESWDSITGEPLSMTLGEDVFDAVSFKLDPVFGEDEGLEAVCVTDIRPAEDEVNVD
;
A
#
# COMPACT_ATOMS: atom_id res chain seq x y z
N MET A 1 -3.38 49.60 -78.63
CA MET A 1 -3.04 49.43 -77.17
C MET A 1 -3.88 48.27 -76.72
N ASN A 2 -3.26 47.09 -76.65
CA ASN A 2 -3.92 45.84 -76.30
C ASN A 2 -3.29 45.36 -75.03
N GLU A 3 -3.99 45.45 -73.93
CA GLU A 3 -3.53 44.82 -72.65
C GLU A 3 -4.14 43.41 -72.59
N ARG A 4 -3.29 42.44 -72.39
CA ARG A 4 -3.61 41.05 -72.14
C ARG A 4 -3.73 40.78 -70.63
N PRO A 5 -4.80 40.11 -70.16
CA PRO A 5 -4.85 39.71 -68.76
C PRO A 5 -3.97 38.49 -68.51
N ALA A 6 -3.20 38.54 -67.41
CA ALA A 6 -2.40 37.43 -66.91
C ALA A 6 -3.29 36.39 -66.23
N LEU A 7 -3.12 35.14 -66.66
CA LEU A 7 -3.80 33.98 -66.08
C LEU A 7 -3.03 33.51 -64.82
N GLY A 8 -3.59 33.77 -63.64
CA GLY A 8 -3.03 33.30 -62.40
C GLY A 8 -3.31 31.82 -62.17
N LEU A 9 -2.25 31.01 -62.07
CA LEU A 9 -2.32 29.62 -61.75
C LEU A 9 -2.48 29.44 -60.22
N LEU A 10 -3.66 28.99 -59.79
CA LEU A 10 -3.93 28.70 -58.37
C LEU A 10 -3.42 27.30 -58.06
N VAL A 11 -2.31 27.19 -57.32
CA VAL A 11 -1.79 25.93 -56.79
C VAL A 11 -2.51 25.64 -55.45
N VAL A 12 -3.43 24.71 -55.45
CA VAL A 12 -4.06 24.21 -54.23
C VAL A 12 -3.12 23.15 -53.62
N ALA A 13 -2.35 23.52 -52.61
CA ALA A 13 -1.60 22.59 -51.80
C ALA A 13 -2.56 21.87 -50.82
N GLY A 14 -2.87 20.63 -51.14
CA GLY A 14 -3.65 19.77 -50.25
C GLY A 14 -2.80 19.37 -49.03
N PHE A 15 -3.12 19.89 -47.85
CA PHE A 15 -2.63 19.40 -46.60
C PHE A 15 -3.33 18.08 -46.28
N ILE A 16 -2.63 16.93 -46.40
CA ILE A 16 -3.06 15.67 -45.84
C ILE A 16 -2.68 15.74 -44.37
N GLY A 17 -3.60 16.19 -43.54
CA GLY A 17 -3.47 16.11 -42.08
C GLY A 17 -3.64 14.65 -41.64
N THR A 18 -2.58 13.97 -41.28
CA THR A 18 -2.67 12.72 -40.55
C THR A 18 -3.20 13.03 -39.16
N LEU A 19 -4.49 12.72 -38.92
CA LEU A 19 -5.07 12.64 -37.59
C LEU A 19 -4.36 11.49 -36.87
N PHE A 20 -3.36 11.81 -36.05
CA PHE A 20 -2.95 10.92 -34.97
C PHE A 20 -4.06 10.99 -33.94
N ASP A 21 -4.90 9.97 -33.87
CA ASP A 21 -5.72 9.71 -32.71
C ASP A 21 -4.77 9.46 -31.54
N ALA A 22 -4.54 10.50 -30.76
CA ALA A 22 -3.88 10.36 -29.47
C ALA A 22 -4.84 9.55 -28.58
N LEU A 23 -4.49 8.30 -28.32
CA LEU A 23 -5.18 7.51 -27.30
C LEU A 23 -5.17 8.32 -26.01
N PRO A 24 -6.29 8.39 -25.28
CA PRO A 24 -6.29 9.06 -23.99
C PRO A 24 -5.27 8.36 -23.07
N VAL A 25 -4.20 9.04 -22.75
CA VAL A 25 -3.33 8.64 -21.64
C VAL A 25 -4.15 8.94 -20.40
N PHE A 26 -4.74 7.89 -19.81
CA PHE A 26 -5.33 8.02 -18.51
C PHE A 26 -4.19 8.37 -17.56
N ALA A 27 -4.20 9.58 -17.03
CA ALA A 27 -3.34 9.90 -15.90
C ALA A 27 -3.78 8.98 -14.74
N PRO A 28 -2.87 8.32 -14.03
CA PRO A 28 -3.22 7.54 -12.86
C PRO A 28 -4.06 8.40 -11.91
N THR A 29 -5.14 7.83 -11.37
CA THR A 29 -5.96 8.53 -10.37
C THR A 29 -5.09 8.83 -9.15
N ALA A 30 -5.43 9.84 -8.37
CA ALA A 30 -4.62 10.25 -7.21
C ALA A 30 -4.45 9.14 -6.15
N GLU A 31 -5.17 8.01 -6.27
CA GLU A 31 -5.16 6.87 -5.35
C GLU A 31 -4.89 5.52 -6.04
N SER A 32 -4.28 5.53 -7.22
CA SER A 32 -3.97 4.30 -7.95
C SER A 32 -2.98 3.38 -7.22
N PHE A 33 -2.24 3.91 -6.24
CA PHE A 33 -1.42 3.10 -5.34
C PHE A 33 -2.24 2.17 -4.42
N LEU A 34 -3.54 2.42 -4.24
CA LEU A 34 -4.46 1.53 -3.51
C LEU A 34 -5.12 0.47 -4.41
N THR A 35 -4.83 0.42 -5.68
CA THR A 35 -5.30 -0.63 -6.58
C THR A 35 -4.22 -1.68 -6.72
N ILE A 36 -4.41 -2.86 -6.12
CA ILE A 36 -3.52 -4.02 -6.29
C ILE A 36 -3.98 -4.76 -7.55
N GLU A 37 -3.19 -4.71 -8.61
CA GLU A 37 -3.47 -5.41 -9.87
C GLU A 37 -3.12 -6.90 -9.80
N GLU A 38 -2.07 -7.26 -9.03
CA GLU A 38 -1.56 -8.62 -8.93
C GLU A 38 -1.02 -8.87 -7.52
N ALA A 39 -1.40 -10.00 -6.92
CA ALA A 39 -0.89 -10.48 -5.65
C ALA A 39 -0.42 -11.93 -5.79
N ASN A 40 0.86 -12.17 -5.55
CA ASN A 40 1.44 -13.51 -5.51
C ASN A 40 2.03 -13.72 -4.13
N VAL A 41 1.67 -14.82 -3.50
CA VAL A 41 2.16 -15.21 -2.19
C VAL A 41 2.71 -16.63 -2.29
N SER A 42 3.87 -16.87 -1.73
CA SER A 42 4.44 -18.21 -1.58
C SER A 42 4.67 -18.51 -0.11
N VAL A 43 4.32 -19.69 0.31
CA VAL A 43 4.57 -20.21 1.66
C VAL A 43 5.59 -21.32 1.56
N ASN A 44 6.66 -21.21 2.32
CA ASN A 44 7.71 -22.21 2.39
C ASN A 44 7.54 -23.04 3.66
N ASP A 45 6.88 -24.19 3.54
CA ASP A 45 6.61 -25.12 4.65
C ASP A 45 7.89 -25.68 5.31
N ASP A 46 9.05 -25.62 4.64
CA ASP A 46 10.31 -26.14 5.20
C ASP A 46 10.95 -25.14 6.18
N ASP A 47 10.70 -23.86 5.99
CA ASP A 47 11.30 -22.77 6.78
C ASP A 47 10.24 -21.98 7.60
N ASP A 48 8.95 -22.33 7.50
CA ASP A 48 7.82 -21.63 8.12
C ASP A 48 7.82 -20.13 7.80
N GLU A 49 8.11 -19.80 6.52
CA GLU A 49 8.21 -18.41 6.03
C GLU A 49 7.27 -18.14 4.86
N LEU A 50 6.74 -16.92 4.85
CA LEU A 50 5.94 -16.40 3.75
C LEU A 50 6.71 -15.31 2.99
N GLU A 51 6.57 -15.33 1.67
CA GLU A 51 6.98 -14.26 0.78
C GLU A 51 5.79 -13.76 -0.03
N ALA A 52 5.68 -12.45 -0.22
CA ALA A 52 4.63 -11.84 -1.03
C ALA A 52 5.21 -10.84 -2.04
N ARG A 53 4.58 -10.80 -3.21
CA ARG A 53 4.84 -9.79 -4.24
C ARG A 53 3.52 -9.16 -4.67
N LEU A 54 3.37 -7.89 -4.37
CA LEU A 54 2.18 -7.10 -4.72
C LEU A 54 2.55 -6.07 -5.79
N ILE A 55 1.72 -5.96 -6.83
CA ILE A 55 1.87 -4.96 -7.88
C ILE A 55 0.66 -4.03 -7.82
N ALA A 56 0.92 -2.74 -7.64
CA ALA A 56 -0.11 -1.71 -7.66
C ALA A 56 -0.16 -0.99 -9.01
N GLU A 57 -1.33 -0.45 -9.37
CA GLU A 57 -1.52 0.39 -10.56
C GLU A 57 -0.65 1.67 -10.49
N GLY A 58 -0.51 2.26 -9.30
CA GLY A 58 0.24 3.48 -9.06
C GLY A 58 1.61 3.26 -8.43
N LEU A 59 2.44 4.31 -8.44
CA LEU A 59 3.74 4.33 -7.77
C LEU A 59 3.58 4.28 -6.25
N LEU A 60 4.39 3.45 -5.58
CA LEU A 60 4.42 3.29 -4.14
C LEU A 60 5.33 4.34 -3.51
N ILE A 61 4.86 5.58 -3.47
CA ILE A 61 5.61 6.70 -2.91
C ILE A 61 5.31 6.80 -1.41
N PRO A 62 6.33 6.82 -0.54
CA PRO A 62 6.13 7.00 0.89
C PRO A 62 5.35 8.27 1.20
N THR A 63 4.39 8.18 2.10
CA THR A 63 3.62 9.32 2.59
C THR A 63 4.35 10.04 3.73
N ASN A 64 3.97 11.29 3.97
CA ASN A 64 4.33 11.99 5.20
C ASN A 64 3.42 11.48 6.33
N GLY A 65 3.97 10.80 7.30
CA GLY A 65 3.23 10.14 8.39
C GLY A 65 2.37 11.06 9.27
N THR A 66 2.43 12.39 9.11
CA THR A 66 1.54 13.33 9.81
C THR A 66 0.12 13.36 9.24
N GLU A 67 -0.01 13.05 7.95
CA GLU A 67 -1.29 13.05 7.23
C GLU A 67 -1.88 11.64 7.11
N GLY A 68 -1.31 10.67 7.83
CA GLY A 68 -1.62 9.26 7.69
C GLY A 68 -0.67 8.53 6.76
N ALA A 69 -0.88 7.23 6.62
CA ALA A 69 -0.12 6.37 5.75
C ALA A 69 -1.06 5.52 4.90
N PHE A 70 -0.50 4.81 3.96
CA PHE A 70 -1.18 3.71 3.29
C PHE A 70 -0.31 2.46 3.38
N GLY A 71 -0.93 1.31 3.19
CA GLY A 71 -0.23 0.04 3.28
C GLY A 71 -0.94 -1.08 2.54
N TYR A 72 -0.33 -2.23 2.64
CA TYR A 72 -0.82 -3.48 2.06
C TYR A 72 -0.86 -4.53 3.15
N GLY A 73 -1.91 -5.33 3.16
CA GLY A 73 -2.12 -6.42 4.11
C GLY A 73 -2.23 -7.77 3.43
N ILE A 74 -1.68 -8.80 4.07
CA ILE A 74 -1.91 -10.21 3.74
C ILE A 74 -2.76 -10.82 4.85
N LEU A 75 -3.85 -11.46 4.45
CA LEU A 75 -4.83 -12.05 5.36
C LEU A 75 -4.80 -13.56 5.25
N THR A 76 -4.85 -14.24 6.40
CA THR A 76 -4.89 -15.69 6.52
C THR A 76 -6.14 -16.14 7.29
N ASN A 77 -6.57 -17.37 7.05
CA ASN A 77 -7.74 -17.96 7.74
C ASN A 77 -7.40 -18.61 9.07
N ASP A 78 -6.15 -19.00 9.28
CA ASP A 78 -5.66 -19.79 10.40
C ASP A 78 -4.81 -19.01 11.40
N GLY A 79 -4.47 -17.77 11.08
CA GLY A 79 -3.77 -16.85 11.96
C GLY A 79 -4.67 -15.96 12.81
N ASP A 80 -4.09 -15.25 13.77
CA ASP A 80 -4.76 -14.24 14.58
C ASP A 80 -4.22 -12.81 14.30
N ALA A 81 -3.29 -12.72 13.36
CA ALA A 81 -2.67 -11.48 12.91
C ALA A 81 -2.88 -11.24 11.40
N ILE A 82 -2.81 -9.98 11.03
CA ILE A 82 -2.70 -9.52 9.65
C ILE A 82 -1.28 -9.03 9.46
N LEU A 83 -0.60 -9.49 8.39
CA LEU A 83 0.67 -8.90 7.99
C LEU A 83 0.38 -7.56 7.30
N VAL A 84 1.01 -6.51 7.77
CA VAL A 84 0.86 -5.15 7.24
C VAL A 84 2.21 -4.58 6.84
N ALA A 85 2.35 -4.16 5.59
CA ALA A 85 3.51 -3.42 5.09
C ALA A 85 3.12 -1.96 4.82
N HIS A 86 3.77 -1.02 5.48
CA HIS A 86 3.46 0.40 5.36
C HIS A 86 4.67 1.29 5.67
N THR A 87 4.51 2.60 5.52
CA THR A 87 5.46 3.61 6.00
C THR A 87 5.10 4.05 7.41
N HIS A 88 6.04 4.71 8.09
CA HIS A 88 5.85 5.16 9.46
C HIS A 88 4.64 6.07 9.64
N ILE A 89 3.94 5.87 10.76
CA ILE A 89 2.84 6.73 11.23
C ILE A 89 3.32 7.48 12.47
N GLY A 90 3.11 8.78 12.50
CA GLY A 90 3.48 9.58 13.66
C GLY A 90 2.76 9.14 14.94
N GLY A 91 3.53 8.95 16.00
CA GLY A 91 3.03 8.54 17.30
C GLY A 91 3.10 7.04 17.58
N VAL A 92 3.31 6.20 16.56
CA VAL A 92 3.60 4.78 16.70
C VAL A 92 5.10 4.58 16.74
N LEU A 93 5.60 3.85 17.74
CA LEU A 93 7.02 3.51 17.85
C LEU A 93 7.22 2.09 17.34
N ASP A 94 8.33 1.88 16.63
CA ASP A 94 8.75 0.58 16.12
C ASP A 94 10.26 0.36 16.25
N SER A 95 10.73 -0.84 15.89
CA SER A 95 12.11 -1.26 16.01
C SER A 95 13.01 -0.74 14.89
N GLU A 96 12.43 -0.19 13.83
CA GLU A 96 13.17 0.25 12.64
C GLU A 96 13.85 1.59 12.84
N ASP A 97 14.20 2.01 13.96
CA ASP A 97 14.92 3.27 14.24
C ASP A 97 14.26 4.53 13.65
N GLN A 98 12.99 4.42 13.30
CA GLN A 98 12.19 5.44 12.64
C GLN A 98 11.56 6.32 13.71
N ARG A 99 12.32 7.31 14.09
CA ARG A 99 11.95 8.18 15.21
C ARG A 99 11.34 9.48 14.74
N PHE A 100 11.28 9.65 13.43
CA PHE A 100 10.81 10.89 12.84
C PHE A 100 9.63 10.59 11.90
N ILE A 101 8.59 11.35 12.07
CA ILE A 101 7.36 11.31 11.29
C ILE A 101 7.60 11.40 9.75
N GLU A 102 8.76 11.91 9.35
CA GLU A 102 9.14 12.10 7.95
C GLU A 102 10.00 10.94 7.41
N ASP A 103 10.20 9.87 8.21
CA ASP A 103 11.01 8.74 7.77
C ASP A 103 10.25 7.92 6.71
N PRO A 104 10.76 7.82 5.47
CA PRO A 104 10.05 7.20 4.37
C PRO A 104 10.27 5.68 4.27
N ILE A 105 10.84 5.04 5.28
CA ILE A 105 11.19 3.62 5.20
C ILE A 105 9.93 2.76 5.32
N TRP A 106 9.77 1.84 4.38
CA TRP A 106 8.76 0.80 4.45
C TRP A 106 9.21 -0.32 5.39
N HIS A 107 8.29 -0.79 6.21
CA HIS A 107 8.50 -1.89 7.15
C HIS A 107 7.22 -2.68 7.37
N ASN A 108 7.31 -3.80 8.06
CA ASN A 108 6.19 -4.69 8.32
C ASN A 108 5.83 -4.69 9.80
N HIS A 109 4.55 -4.96 10.07
CA HIS A 109 4.05 -5.31 11.39
C HIS A 109 3.06 -6.47 11.30
N PHE A 110 2.93 -7.23 12.37
CA PHE A 110 1.73 -8.00 12.62
C PHE A 110 0.76 -7.14 13.42
N VAL A 111 -0.50 -7.14 12.99
CA VAL A 111 -1.54 -6.25 13.49
C VAL A 111 -2.80 -7.06 13.79
N ARG A 112 -3.45 -6.78 14.91
CA ARG A 112 -4.84 -7.17 15.14
C ARG A 112 -5.73 -5.94 15.01
N LEU A 113 -6.86 -6.14 14.34
CA LEU A 113 -7.88 -5.12 14.18
C LEU A 113 -9.08 -5.42 15.04
N GLY A 114 -9.73 -4.37 15.51
CA GLY A 114 -10.91 -4.48 16.32
C GLY A 114 -11.78 -3.23 16.29
N ASN A 115 -12.83 -3.25 17.10
CA ASN A 115 -13.71 -2.10 17.23
C ASN A 115 -13.09 -1.10 18.22
N VAL A 116 -12.69 0.05 17.72
CA VAL A 116 -12.11 1.16 18.47
C VAL A 116 -13.08 2.35 18.41
N GLU A 117 -13.45 2.90 19.56
CA GLU A 117 -14.49 3.96 19.65
C GLU A 117 -14.16 5.16 18.77
N GLN A 118 -12.90 5.56 18.69
CA GLN A 118 -12.42 6.69 17.91
C GLN A 118 -12.51 6.47 16.38
N CYS A 119 -12.66 5.21 15.94
CA CYS A 119 -12.72 4.85 14.52
C CYS A 119 -14.16 4.71 13.98
N GLU A 120 -15.17 4.93 14.84
CA GLU A 120 -16.60 4.86 14.48
C GLU A 120 -16.98 3.48 13.88
N GLU A 121 -17.25 3.41 12.57
CA GLU A 121 -17.63 2.18 11.87
C GLU A 121 -16.43 1.44 11.26
N ASP A 122 -15.28 2.11 11.14
CA ASP A 122 -14.06 1.52 10.59
C ASP A 122 -13.30 0.70 11.65
N PRO A 123 -12.58 -0.35 11.27
CA PRO A 123 -11.73 -1.07 12.20
C PRO A 123 -10.55 -0.21 12.65
N GLY A 124 -10.18 -0.35 13.92
CA GLY A 124 -8.99 0.25 14.48
C GLY A 124 -7.93 -0.79 14.82
N VAL A 125 -6.69 -0.36 14.89
CA VAL A 125 -5.58 -1.17 15.39
C VAL A 125 -5.72 -1.35 16.89
N ILE A 126 -5.76 -2.60 17.36
CA ILE A 126 -5.83 -2.94 18.79
C ILE A 126 -4.51 -3.48 19.32
N ASP A 127 -3.76 -4.20 18.51
CA ASP A 127 -2.40 -4.68 18.81
C ASP A 127 -1.52 -4.51 17.58
N ILE A 128 -0.27 -4.15 17.78
CA ILE A 128 0.72 -4.00 16.72
C ILE A 128 2.12 -4.36 17.23
N THR A 129 2.84 -5.21 16.53
CA THR A 129 4.18 -5.62 16.92
C THR A 129 5.17 -4.45 16.84
N TRP A 130 6.03 -4.31 17.85
CA TRP A 130 7.12 -3.35 17.85
C TRP A 130 8.27 -3.75 16.90
N GLN A 131 8.59 -5.05 16.84
CA GLN A 131 9.55 -5.58 15.88
C GLN A 131 8.88 -5.78 14.52
N SER A 132 9.62 -5.45 13.47
CA SER A 132 9.24 -5.74 12.09
C SER A 132 9.45 -7.22 11.80
N PRO A 133 8.39 -7.98 11.42
CA PRO A 133 8.56 -9.34 10.94
C PRO A 133 9.06 -9.32 9.50
N GLY A 134 10.31 -9.75 9.28
CA GLY A 134 10.88 -9.83 7.93
C GLY A 134 11.27 -8.50 7.30
N GLU A 135 11.35 -8.48 5.98
CA GLU A 135 11.79 -7.32 5.18
C GLU A 135 10.74 -6.90 4.14
N VAL A 136 10.69 -5.61 3.84
CA VAL A 136 9.95 -5.06 2.72
C VAL A 136 10.84 -4.25 1.80
N ARG A 137 10.67 -4.41 0.48
CA ARG A 137 11.37 -3.63 -0.54
C ARG A 137 10.39 -3.10 -1.56
N ILE A 138 10.49 -1.82 -1.83
CA ILE A 138 9.66 -1.15 -2.83
C ILE A 138 10.50 -0.89 -4.09
N ASP A 139 9.92 -1.24 -5.24
CA ASP A 139 10.48 -0.98 -6.56
C ASP A 139 9.37 -0.44 -7.47
N ASP A 140 9.31 0.87 -7.61
CA ASP A 140 8.28 1.62 -8.34
C ASP A 140 6.84 1.24 -7.92
N HIS A 141 6.23 0.29 -8.62
CA HIS A 141 4.85 -0.19 -8.41
C HIS A 141 4.79 -1.50 -7.61
N THR A 142 5.92 -2.05 -7.22
CA THR A 142 6.00 -3.39 -6.63
C THR A 142 6.44 -3.32 -5.18
N ALA A 143 5.65 -3.91 -4.29
CA ALA A 143 6.07 -4.25 -2.94
C ALA A 143 6.49 -5.73 -2.89
N ARG A 144 7.70 -6.00 -2.41
CA ARG A 144 8.22 -7.34 -2.12
C ARG A 144 8.38 -7.47 -0.62
N ILE A 145 7.72 -8.44 -0.07
CA ILE A 145 7.72 -8.74 1.36
C ILE A 145 8.33 -10.12 1.49
N SER A 146 9.29 -10.32 2.37
CA SER A 146 10.03 -11.57 2.49
C SER A 146 10.45 -11.87 3.92
N GLN A 147 10.76 -13.16 4.18
CA GLN A 147 11.20 -13.66 5.48
C GLN A 147 10.16 -13.42 6.59
N ILE A 148 8.89 -13.57 6.25
CA ILE A 148 7.79 -13.37 7.20
C ILE A 148 7.50 -14.69 7.91
N PRO A 149 7.69 -14.79 9.23
CA PRO A 149 7.35 -16.01 9.95
C PRO A 149 5.84 -16.26 9.90
N THR A 150 5.44 -17.50 9.62
CA THR A 150 4.03 -17.92 9.63
C THR A 150 3.61 -18.43 11.01
N ASP A 151 4.56 -18.91 11.78
CA ASP A 151 4.42 -19.38 13.15
C ASP A 151 4.30 -18.24 14.18
N GLU A 152 4.35 -18.61 15.48
CA GLU A 152 4.28 -17.69 16.60
C GLU A 152 5.46 -16.69 16.58
N PHE A 153 5.16 -15.41 16.51
CA PHE A 153 6.09 -14.30 16.55
C PHE A 153 5.98 -13.54 17.87
N GLU A 154 7.02 -13.61 18.68
CA GLU A 154 7.11 -12.90 19.96
C GLU A 154 7.64 -11.48 19.76
N SER A 155 6.94 -10.49 20.30
CA SER A 155 7.25 -9.07 20.20
C SER A 155 6.84 -8.32 21.47
N TRP A 156 6.86 -7.01 21.39
CA TRP A 156 6.19 -6.08 22.29
C TRP A 156 5.09 -5.36 21.52
N ASP A 157 4.02 -5.00 22.18
CA ASP A 157 3.00 -4.15 21.60
C ASP A 157 3.47 -2.68 21.55
N SER A 158 3.44 -2.07 20.38
CA SER A 158 3.90 -0.69 20.17
C SER A 158 3.02 0.36 20.82
N ILE A 159 1.77 0.00 21.15
CA ILE A 159 0.81 0.93 21.77
C ILE A 159 0.95 0.87 23.29
N THR A 160 0.97 -0.32 23.86
CA THR A 160 0.92 -0.53 25.31
C THR A 160 2.29 -0.78 25.95
N GLY A 161 3.27 -1.25 25.16
CA GLY A 161 4.59 -1.68 25.64
C GLY A 161 4.55 -3.01 26.39
N GLU A 162 3.47 -3.77 26.32
CA GLU A 162 3.33 -5.08 26.96
C GLU A 162 3.87 -6.20 26.04
N PRO A 163 4.28 -7.36 26.58
CA PRO A 163 4.63 -8.51 25.75
C PRO A 163 3.46 -8.96 24.87
N LEU A 164 3.77 -9.21 23.60
CA LEU A 164 2.80 -9.57 22.58
C LEU A 164 3.28 -10.80 21.82
N SER A 165 2.38 -11.73 21.54
CA SER A 165 2.60 -12.86 20.65
C SER A 165 1.49 -12.93 19.61
N MET A 166 1.84 -13.11 18.34
CA MET A 166 0.94 -13.17 17.20
C MET A 166 1.35 -14.27 16.25
N THR A 167 0.39 -14.85 15.55
CA THR A 167 0.60 -15.86 14.51
C THR A 167 -0.06 -15.38 13.22
N LEU A 168 0.69 -15.34 12.12
CA LEU A 168 0.14 -15.02 10.81
C LEU A 168 -0.65 -16.20 10.25
N GLY A 169 -0.06 -17.42 10.33
CA GLY A 169 -0.60 -18.61 9.67
C GLY A 169 -0.20 -18.71 8.21
N GLU A 170 -0.63 -19.80 7.55
CA GLU A 170 -0.21 -20.16 6.20
C GLU A 170 -1.36 -20.17 5.17
N ASP A 171 -2.62 -20.28 5.65
CA ASP A 171 -3.81 -20.33 4.79
C ASP A 171 -4.21 -18.93 4.30
N VAL A 172 -3.40 -18.40 3.38
CA VAL A 172 -3.60 -17.07 2.77
C VAL A 172 -4.87 -17.09 1.92
N PHE A 173 -5.75 -16.13 2.13
CA PHE A 173 -6.99 -16.02 1.36
C PHE A 173 -7.18 -14.69 0.64
N ASP A 174 -6.53 -13.60 1.08
CA ASP A 174 -6.67 -12.29 0.43
C ASP A 174 -5.45 -11.39 0.64
N ALA A 175 -5.31 -10.42 -0.25
CA ALA A 175 -4.40 -9.29 -0.13
C ALA A 175 -5.20 -7.99 -0.29
N VAL A 176 -4.98 -7.04 0.59
CA VAL A 176 -5.72 -5.78 0.62
C VAL A 176 -4.78 -4.58 0.62
N SER A 177 -5.23 -3.46 0.09
CA SER A 177 -4.66 -2.14 0.34
C SER A 177 -5.58 -1.36 1.27
N PHE A 178 -5.03 -0.38 1.96
CA PHE A 178 -5.80 0.43 2.91
C PHE A 178 -5.07 1.74 3.23
N LYS A 179 -5.80 2.65 3.88
CA LYS A 179 -5.25 3.83 4.52
C LYS A 179 -5.18 3.64 6.03
N LEU A 180 -4.24 4.31 6.65
CA LEU A 180 -4.05 4.39 8.08
C LEU A 180 -4.22 5.85 8.51
N ASP A 181 -5.28 6.12 9.23
CA ASP A 181 -5.64 7.46 9.68
C ASP A 181 -5.41 7.57 11.19
N PRO A 182 -4.36 8.29 11.65
CA PRO A 182 -4.10 8.50 13.06
C PRO A 182 -5.12 9.47 13.66
N VAL A 183 -5.63 9.14 14.82
CA VAL A 183 -6.52 9.99 15.62
C VAL A 183 -5.74 10.51 16.83
N PHE A 184 -5.64 11.84 16.93
CA PHE A 184 -4.92 12.51 18.02
C PHE A 184 -5.90 13.16 19.00
N GLY A 185 -5.59 13.04 20.29
CA GLY A 185 -6.34 13.68 21.36
C GLY A 185 -6.05 15.18 21.52
N GLU A 186 -6.69 15.79 22.51
CA GLU A 186 -6.54 17.23 22.81
C GLU A 186 -5.09 17.59 23.25
N ASP A 187 -4.33 16.64 23.74
CA ASP A 187 -2.93 16.80 24.17
C ASP A 187 -1.91 16.43 23.06
N GLU A 188 -2.39 16.27 21.82
CA GLU A 188 -1.61 15.84 20.66
C GLU A 188 -1.03 14.40 20.78
N GLY A 189 -1.47 13.63 21.78
CA GLY A 189 -1.16 12.20 21.90
C GLY A 189 -1.96 11.35 20.91
N LEU A 190 -1.35 10.28 20.38
CA LEU A 190 -2.05 9.32 19.53
C LEU A 190 -3.07 8.54 20.39
N GLU A 191 -4.33 8.57 20.01
CA GLU A 191 -5.42 7.84 20.69
C GLU A 191 -5.84 6.58 19.94
N ALA A 192 -5.75 6.60 18.60
CA ALA A 192 -6.10 5.47 17.76
C ALA A 192 -5.42 5.55 16.39
N VAL A 193 -5.36 4.42 15.70
CA VAL A 193 -5.06 4.34 14.26
C VAL A 193 -6.22 3.61 13.61
N CYS A 194 -6.94 4.28 12.74
CA CYS A 194 -8.09 3.72 12.03
C CYS A 194 -7.66 3.19 10.66
N VAL A 195 -8.23 2.06 10.26
CA VAL A 195 -7.95 1.44 8.96
C VAL A 195 -9.12 1.73 8.05
N THR A 196 -8.91 2.60 7.08
CA THR A 196 -9.95 3.09 6.18
C THR A 196 -9.67 2.74 4.72
N ASP A 197 -10.64 2.93 3.84
CA ASP A 197 -10.51 2.72 2.39
C ASP A 197 -9.90 1.34 2.04
N ILE A 198 -10.37 0.29 2.73
CA ILE A 198 -9.89 -1.09 2.54
C ILE A 198 -10.37 -1.60 1.18
N ARG A 199 -9.44 -2.01 0.33
CA ARG A 199 -9.72 -2.52 -1.03
C ARG A 199 -9.04 -3.88 -1.21
N PRO A 200 -9.77 -4.95 -1.55
CA PRO A 200 -9.15 -6.22 -1.92
C PRO A 200 -8.38 -6.08 -3.24
N ALA A 201 -7.47 -7.00 -3.49
CA ALA A 201 -6.83 -7.13 -4.79
C ALA A 201 -7.88 -7.34 -5.91
N GLU A 202 -7.61 -6.83 -7.12
CA GLU A 202 -8.55 -6.96 -8.26
C GLU A 202 -8.69 -8.41 -8.72
N ASP A 203 -7.59 -9.14 -8.74
CA ASP A 203 -7.55 -10.57 -9.06
C ASP A 203 -7.41 -11.41 -7.78
N GLU A 204 -7.82 -12.68 -7.85
CA GLU A 204 -7.58 -13.64 -6.76
C GLU A 204 -6.07 -13.76 -6.47
N VAL A 205 -5.73 -13.85 -5.18
CA VAL A 205 -4.34 -14.04 -4.75
C VAL A 205 -3.82 -15.38 -5.26
N ASN A 206 -2.71 -15.37 -5.98
CA ASN A 206 -2.01 -16.60 -6.34
C ASN A 206 -1.18 -17.06 -5.15
N VAL A 207 -1.49 -18.25 -4.64
CA VAL A 207 -0.74 -18.90 -3.57
C VAL A 207 -0.02 -20.11 -4.15
N ASP A 208 1.32 -20.12 -4.05
CA ASP A 208 2.21 -21.21 -4.54
C ASP A 208 2.87 -21.96 -3.37
#